data_1c1eaf665778c2a93cfef5417b13d309
#
_entry.id   1c1eaf665778c2a93cfef5417b13d309
#
_cell.length_a   1.000
_cell.length_b   1.000
_cell.length_c   1.000
_cell.angle_alpha   90.00
_cell.angle_beta   90.00
_cell.angle_gamma   90.00
#
_symmetry.space_group_name_H-M   'P 1'
#
loop_
_entity.id
_entity.type
_entity.pdbx_description
1 polymer ?
#
loop_
_entity_poly.entity_id
_entity_poly.type
_entity_poly.pdbx_seq_one_letter_code
_entity_poly.pdbx_strand_id
1 'polypeptide(L)'
;MDNKELASGVNIINGETKVSLSSFASRNPADWSEVIGYFPQSSQSDIDAAVSAAKNVYKTWRLVPAPKRAEILYRTAQILTEQKEKLAILMTREMGKNLTESRGDVQEAI
;
A
#
# COMPACT_ATOMS: atom_id res chain seq x y z
N MET A 1 4.76 9.63 -25.89
CA MET A 1 5.45 8.74 -24.93
C MET A 1 4.79 8.99 -23.59
N ASP A 2 3.92 8.08 -23.17
CA ASP A 2 3.29 8.16 -21.86
C ASP A 2 4.39 8.00 -20.81
N ASN A 3 4.69 9.08 -20.13
CA ASN A 3 5.61 9.09 -19.00
C ASN A 3 4.87 8.39 -17.83
N LYS A 4 4.79 7.05 -17.89
CA LYS A 4 4.22 6.25 -16.81
C LYS A 4 5.13 6.46 -15.59
N GLU A 5 4.66 7.26 -14.65
CA GLU A 5 5.37 7.51 -13.40
C GLU A 5 5.62 6.17 -12.69
N LEU A 6 6.90 5.88 -12.40
CA LEU A 6 7.28 4.68 -11.67
C LEU A 6 6.85 4.81 -10.21
N ALA A 7 6.13 3.82 -9.72
CA ALA A 7 5.80 3.76 -8.31
C ALA A 7 7.08 3.54 -7.47
N SER A 8 7.12 4.15 -6.30
CA SER A 8 8.17 3.88 -5.31
C SER A 8 7.52 3.57 -3.97
N GLY A 9 7.89 2.43 -3.41
CA GLY A 9 7.44 2.02 -2.09
C GLY A 9 8.46 2.37 -1.02
N VAL A 10 7.97 2.56 0.20
CA VAL A 10 8.79 2.74 1.40
C VAL A 10 8.18 1.94 2.55
N ASN A 11 9.01 1.54 3.50
CA ASN A 11 8.49 1.02 4.75
C ASN A 11 8.02 2.18 5.63
N ILE A 12 6.85 2.03 6.23
CA ILE A 12 6.35 2.96 7.26
C ILE A 12 6.32 2.22 8.58
N ILE A 13 7.21 2.58 9.49
CA ILE A 13 7.35 1.93 10.79
C ILE A 13 7.25 3.00 11.87
N ASN A 14 6.31 2.83 12.80
CA ASN A 14 6.05 3.80 13.88
C ASN A 14 5.77 5.24 13.37
N GLY A 15 5.09 5.36 12.24
CA GLY A 15 4.79 6.66 11.61
C GLY A 15 5.96 7.30 10.86
N GLU A 16 7.13 6.67 10.83
CA GLU A 16 8.31 7.16 10.14
C GLU A 16 8.56 6.37 8.85
N THR A 17 8.98 7.07 7.81
CA THR A 17 9.45 6.46 6.56
C THR A 17 10.84 5.87 6.76
N LYS A 18 11.00 4.58 6.47
CA LYS A 18 12.28 3.87 6.48
C LYS A 18 12.67 3.51 5.06
N VAL A 19 13.84 3.96 4.64
CA VAL A 19 14.43 3.58 3.35
C VAL A 19 15.18 2.27 3.54
N SER A 20 14.90 1.28 2.69
CA SER A 20 15.65 0.03 2.66
C SER A 20 16.96 0.21 1.88
N LEU A 21 18.00 -0.52 2.30
CA LEU A 21 19.30 -0.56 1.58
C LEU A 21 19.21 -1.29 0.24
N SER A 22 18.20 -2.13 0.06
CA SER A 22 17.94 -2.87 -1.18
C SER A 22 16.48 -2.79 -1.58
N SER A 23 16.22 -2.88 -2.87
CA SER A 23 14.88 -2.87 -3.44
C SER A 23 14.72 -3.94 -4.51
N PHE A 24 13.47 -4.31 -4.80
CA PHE A 24 13.13 -5.16 -5.93
C PHE A 24 12.20 -4.42 -6.89
N ALA A 25 12.26 -4.79 -8.18
CA ALA A 25 11.34 -4.27 -9.18
C ALA A 25 10.07 -5.10 -9.23
N SER A 26 8.91 -4.46 -9.12
CA SER A 26 7.62 -5.06 -9.49
C SER A 26 7.40 -4.88 -10.98
N ARG A 27 7.02 -5.94 -11.69
CA ARG A 27 6.82 -5.96 -13.13
C ARG A 27 5.39 -6.36 -13.48
N ASN A 28 4.91 -5.83 -14.60
CA ASN A 28 3.63 -6.23 -15.14
C ASN A 28 3.72 -7.69 -15.64
N PRO A 29 2.89 -8.63 -15.12
CA PRO A 29 2.93 -10.02 -15.55
C PRO A 29 2.44 -10.22 -16.98
N ALA A 30 1.68 -9.28 -17.55
CA ALA A 30 1.26 -9.31 -18.95
C ALA A 30 2.31 -8.72 -19.91
N ASP A 31 3.26 -7.96 -19.38
CA ASP A 31 4.39 -7.37 -20.13
C ASP A 31 5.62 -7.25 -19.23
N TRP A 32 6.49 -8.24 -19.23
CA TRP A 32 7.69 -8.28 -18.39
C TRP A 32 8.71 -7.15 -18.68
N SER A 33 8.58 -6.45 -19.79
CA SER A 33 9.40 -5.28 -20.07
C SER A 33 8.96 -4.06 -19.27
N GLU A 34 7.70 -4.01 -18.83
CA GLU A 34 7.15 -2.92 -18.04
C GLU A 34 7.52 -3.08 -16.56
N VAL A 35 8.31 -2.14 -16.03
CA VAL A 35 8.53 -1.97 -14.59
C VAL A 35 7.43 -1.08 -14.03
N ILE A 36 6.70 -1.58 -13.04
CA ILE A 36 5.66 -0.82 -12.32
C ILE A 36 6.29 0.14 -11.31
N GLY A 37 7.30 -0.35 -10.60
CA GLY A 37 7.99 0.43 -9.58
C GLY A 37 9.03 -0.37 -8.82
N TYR A 38 9.68 0.30 -7.87
CA TYR A 38 10.68 -0.29 -6.98
C TYR A 38 10.19 -0.25 -5.54
N PHE A 39 10.36 -1.37 -4.84
CA PHE A 39 9.84 -1.56 -3.49
C PHE A 39 10.93 -2.08 -2.56
N PRO A 40 10.84 -1.78 -1.24
CA PRO A 40 11.86 -2.21 -0.28
C PRO A 40 11.99 -3.72 -0.22
N GLN A 41 13.21 -4.22 -0.28
CA GLN A 41 13.57 -5.58 0.14
C GLN A 41 13.76 -5.54 1.66
N SER A 42 12.68 -5.61 2.41
CA SER A 42 12.73 -5.48 3.86
C SER A 42 13.50 -6.62 4.52
N SER A 43 14.30 -6.27 5.52
CA SER A 43 15.07 -7.22 6.32
C SER A 43 14.25 -7.80 7.49
N GLN A 44 14.77 -8.86 8.11
CA GLN A 44 14.17 -9.38 9.36
C GLN A 44 14.11 -8.30 10.45
N SER A 45 15.12 -7.44 10.55
CA SER A 45 15.14 -6.34 11.52
C SER A 45 14.05 -5.29 11.26
N ASP A 46 13.68 -5.03 10.00
CA ASP A 46 12.56 -4.13 9.66
C ASP A 46 11.22 -4.73 10.11
N ILE A 47 11.05 -6.04 9.90
CA ILE A 47 9.86 -6.77 10.34
C ILE A 47 9.75 -6.74 11.87
N ASP A 48 10.83 -7.05 12.57
CA ASP A 48 10.86 -7.06 14.03
C ASP A 48 10.58 -5.67 14.61
N ALA A 49 11.12 -4.61 14.00
CA ALA A 49 10.85 -3.22 14.37
C ALA A 49 9.37 -2.86 14.16
N ALA A 50 8.78 -3.25 13.03
CA ALA A 50 7.37 -3.00 12.73
C ALA A 50 6.43 -3.70 13.74
N VAL A 51 6.69 -4.98 14.02
CA VAL A 51 5.92 -5.77 15.01
C VAL A 51 6.06 -5.17 16.41
N SER A 52 7.28 -4.78 16.81
CA SER A 52 7.53 -4.18 18.13
C SER A 52 6.81 -2.84 18.27
N ALA A 53 6.84 -1.98 17.26
CA ALA A 53 6.11 -0.73 17.22
C ALA A 53 4.60 -0.94 17.38
N ALA A 54 4.03 -1.87 16.59
CA ALA A 54 2.61 -2.23 16.67
C ALA A 54 2.21 -2.73 18.06
N LYS A 55 2.98 -3.63 18.67
CA LYS A 55 2.73 -4.15 20.03
C LYS A 55 2.78 -3.04 21.10
N ASN A 56 3.69 -2.09 20.96
CA ASN A 56 3.81 -0.99 21.91
C ASN A 56 2.60 -0.05 21.82
N VAL A 57 2.20 0.34 20.61
CA VAL A 57 1.06 1.23 20.38
C VAL A 57 -0.27 0.54 20.74
N TYR A 58 -0.39 -0.77 20.58
CA TYR A 58 -1.60 -1.51 20.90
C TYR A 58 -2.09 -1.28 22.34
N LYS A 59 -1.19 -1.10 23.31
CA LYS A 59 -1.51 -0.87 24.72
C LYS A 59 -2.40 0.36 24.93
N THR A 60 -2.19 1.42 24.16
CA THR A 60 -2.96 2.66 24.22
C THR A 60 -4.04 2.71 23.14
N TRP A 61 -3.72 2.26 21.92
CA TRP A 61 -4.66 2.28 20.81
C TRP A 61 -5.96 1.51 21.09
N ARG A 62 -5.89 0.35 21.73
CA ARG A 62 -7.06 -0.45 22.10
C ARG A 62 -8.03 0.28 23.05
N LEU A 63 -7.56 1.29 23.77
CA LEU A 63 -8.36 2.08 24.69
C LEU A 63 -8.99 3.31 24.02
N VAL A 64 -8.59 3.64 22.80
CA VAL A 64 -9.22 4.71 22.03
C VAL A 64 -10.65 4.30 21.69
N PRO A 65 -11.67 5.14 21.98
CA PRO A 65 -13.07 4.84 21.68
C PRO A 65 -13.29 4.44 20.21
N ALA A 66 -14.14 3.44 19.99
CA ALA A 66 -14.39 2.92 18.65
C ALA A 66 -14.80 4.00 17.62
N PRO A 67 -15.65 5.01 17.96
CA PRO A 67 -15.96 6.08 17.01
C PRO A 67 -14.71 6.87 16.56
N LYS A 68 -13.79 7.14 17.47
CA LYS A 68 -12.53 7.83 17.14
C LYS A 68 -11.62 7.02 16.21
N ARG A 69 -11.57 5.71 16.40
CA ARG A 69 -10.84 4.82 15.50
C ARG A 69 -11.51 4.72 14.14
N ALA A 70 -12.85 4.71 14.12
CA ALA A 70 -13.64 4.65 12.90
C ALA A 70 -13.46 5.90 12.01
N GLU A 71 -13.22 7.09 12.58
CA GLU A 71 -12.95 8.32 11.81
C GLU A 71 -11.79 8.13 10.81
N ILE A 72 -10.74 7.39 11.20
CA ILE A 72 -9.60 7.10 10.33
C ILE A 72 -10.01 6.20 9.16
N LEU A 73 -10.81 5.17 9.42
CA LEU A 73 -11.31 4.25 8.39
C LEU A 73 -12.24 4.97 7.41
N TYR A 74 -13.16 5.80 7.89
CA TYR A 74 -14.02 6.61 7.02
C TYR A 74 -13.21 7.57 6.14
N ARG A 75 -12.18 8.20 6.70
CA ARG A 75 -11.28 9.05 5.92
C ARG A 75 -10.53 8.26 4.86
N THR A 76 -10.07 7.05 5.20
CA THR A 76 -9.42 6.14 4.25
C THR A 76 -10.37 5.76 3.12
N ALA A 77 -11.61 5.36 3.42
CA ALA A 77 -12.62 5.03 2.42
C ALA A 77 -12.90 6.21 1.47
N GLN A 78 -12.97 7.42 1.99
CA GLN A 78 -13.11 8.63 1.17
C GLN A 78 -11.95 8.80 0.18
N ILE A 79 -10.71 8.67 0.65
CA ILE A 79 -9.51 8.77 -0.19
C ILE A 79 -9.48 7.67 -1.26
N LEU A 80 -9.84 6.43 -0.88
CA LEU A 80 -9.95 5.31 -1.83
C LEU A 80 -11.00 5.59 -2.91
N THR A 81 -12.15 6.15 -2.53
CA THR A 81 -13.20 6.55 -3.47
C THR A 81 -12.70 7.59 -4.49
N GLU A 82 -12.00 8.62 -4.01
CA GLU A 82 -11.43 9.68 -4.85
C GLU A 82 -10.36 9.14 -5.82
N GLN A 83 -9.62 8.12 -5.41
CA GLN A 83 -8.52 7.53 -6.19
C GLN A 83 -8.88 6.21 -6.87
N LYS A 84 -10.14 5.78 -6.83
CA LYS A 84 -10.59 4.45 -7.26
C LYS A 84 -10.05 4.04 -8.61
N GLU A 85 -10.21 4.88 -9.63
CA GLU A 85 -9.79 4.54 -10.99
C GLU A 85 -8.26 4.41 -11.12
N LYS A 86 -7.51 5.31 -10.48
CA LYS A 86 -6.04 5.25 -10.45
C LYS A 86 -5.55 3.96 -9.80
N LEU A 87 -6.15 3.57 -8.69
CA LEU A 87 -5.81 2.35 -7.96
C LEU A 87 -6.18 1.09 -8.76
N ALA A 88 -7.34 1.07 -9.40
CA ALA A 88 -7.77 -0.04 -10.25
C ALA A 88 -6.83 -0.26 -11.45
N ILE A 89 -6.41 0.81 -12.12
CA ILE A 89 -5.44 0.73 -13.22
C ILE A 89 -4.09 0.20 -12.72
N LEU A 90 -3.60 0.70 -11.58
CA LEU A 90 -2.35 0.23 -10.99
C LEU A 90 -2.43 -1.26 -10.63
N MET A 91 -3.52 -1.69 -10.01
CA MET A 91 -3.78 -3.09 -9.67
C MET A 91 -3.81 -3.98 -10.91
N THR A 92 -4.48 -3.55 -11.99
CA THR A 92 -4.49 -4.28 -13.26
C THR A 92 -3.07 -4.49 -13.81
N ARG A 93 -2.25 -3.45 -13.77
CA ARG A 93 -0.85 -3.53 -14.25
C ARG A 93 0.00 -4.42 -13.36
N GLU A 94 -0.17 -4.36 -12.04
CA GLU A 94 0.63 -5.10 -11.07
C GLU A 94 0.24 -6.59 -11.00
N MET A 95 -1.05 -6.92 -11.09
CA MET A 95 -1.55 -8.30 -10.93
C MET A 95 -1.86 -8.99 -12.27
N GLY A 96 -2.00 -8.27 -13.36
CA GLY A 96 -2.39 -8.82 -14.66
C GLY A 96 -3.88 -9.19 -14.79
N LYS A 97 -4.72 -8.83 -13.82
CA LYS A 97 -6.17 -9.06 -13.89
C LYS A 97 -6.87 -7.98 -14.75
N ASN A 98 -8.10 -8.24 -15.18
CA ASN A 98 -8.83 -7.26 -15.97
C ASN A 98 -9.28 -6.05 -15.14
N LEU A 99 -9.48 -4.91 -15.79
CA LEU A 99 -9.78 -3.64 -15.11
C LEU A 99 -11.14 -3.65 -14.40
N THR A 100 -12.12 -4.40 -14.92
CA THR A 100 -13.45 -4.51 -14.29
C THR A 100 -13.35 -5.18 -12.92
N GLU A 101 -12.59 -6.26 -12.81
CA GLU A 101 -12.33 -6.94 -11.54
C GLU A 101 -11.54 -6.05 -10.59
N SER A 102 -10.50 -5.37 -11.07
CA SER A 102 -9.72 -4.44 -10.25
C SER A 102 -10.58 -3.29 -9.68
N ARG A 103 -11.53 -2.78 -10.46
CA ARG A 103 -12.50 -1.79 -9.96
C ARG A 103 -13.41 -2.37 -8.88
N GLY A 104 -13.77 -3.65 -9.00
CA GLY A 104 -14.52 -4.39 -7.99
C GLY A 104 -13.75 -4.52 -6.69
N ASP A 105 -12.49 -4.94 -6.75
CA ASP A 105 -11.63 -5.10 -5.57
C ASP A 105 -11.42 -3.78 -4.83
N VAL A 106 -11.17 -2.68 -5.55
CA VAL A 106 -11.06 -1.36 -4.92
C VAL A 106 -12.39 -0.96 -4.29
N GLN A 107 -13.54 -1.31 -4.90
CA GLN A 107 -14.84 -1.04 -4.32
C GLN A 107 -15.06 -1.83 -3.02
N GLU A 108 -14.60 -3.07 -2.95
CA GLU A 108 -14.69 -3.87 -1.72
C GLU A 108 -13.83 -3.32 -0.57
N ALA A 109 -12.75 -2.60 -0.89
CA ALA A 109 -11.89 -1.94 0.10
C ALA A 109 -12.49 -0.64 0.66
N ILE A 110 -13.48 -0.04 -0.03
CA ILE A 110 -14.18 1.20 0.38
C ILE A 110 -15.28 0.88 1.37
#